data_8d96e2aaa736a4a0b2b82306fcd53919
#
_entry.id   8d96e2aaa736a4a0b2b82306fcd53919
#
_cell.length_a   1.000
_cell.length_b   1.000
_cell.length_c   1.000
_cell.angle_alpha   90.00
_cell.angle_beta   90.00
_cell.angle_gamma   90.00
#
_symmetry.space_group_name_H-M   'P 1'
#
loop_
_entity.id
_entity.type
_entity.pdbx_description
1 polymer ?
#
loop_
_entity_poly.entity_id
_entity_poly.type
_entity_poly.pdbx_seq_one_letter_code
_entity_poly.pdbx_strand_id
1 'polypeptide(L)'
;MGQLQYTRSLVMTKLFVHAKLLIDGISATPKFDQLISIEDDKIKAIEDYHEIQEDVIEVNTITPGFFNCHVHILYPVGFDSKKEFSLIEKIFYAQKHCKDYLESGVTFIRVVGTEENYDLQIKEAIQNDVIQGPHMYCAGKVICMTGGHGWQEGIEADGKDGCLKAVRTQLK
;
A
#
# COMPACT_ATOMS: atom_id res chain seq x y z
N MET A 1 -28.34 22.40 7.65
CA MET A 1 -27.21 21.57 8.05
C MET A 1 -26.07 21.84 7.07
N GLY A 2 -25.14 22.71 7.47
CA GLY A 2 -24.02 23.10 6.61
C GLY A 2 -22.97 21.99 6.55
N GLN A 3 -22.66 21.53 5.35
CA GLN A 3 -21.49 20.69 5.10
C GLN A 3 -20.25 21.53 5.36
N LEU A 4 -19.49 21.19 6.39
CA LEU A 4 -18.12 21.63 6.56
C LEU A 4 -17.29 21.00 5.44
N GLN A 5 -17.12 21.75 4.35
CA GLN A 5 -16.08 21.42 3.37
C GLN A 5 -14.73 21.75 4.03
N TYR A 6 -14.00 20.73 4.42
CA TYR A 6 -12.58 20.86 4.69
C TYR A 6 -11.87 21.15 3.36
N THR A 7 -11.77 22.43 3.02
CA THR A 7 -10.85 22.87 1.97
C THR A 7 -9.43 22.67 2.51
N ARG A 8 -8.77 21.59 2.11
CA ARG A 8 -7.33 21.46 2.22
C ARG A 8 -6.75 22.68 1.50
N SER A 9 -6.19 23.63 2.25
CA SER A 9 -5.45 24.76 1.69
C SER A 9 -4.33 24.13 0.86
N LEU A 10 -4.39 24.26 -0.46
CA LEU A 10 -3.32 23.92 -1.39
C LEU A 10 -2.17 24.90 -1.18
N VAL A 11 -1.42 24.74 -0.11
CA VAL A 11 -0.08 25.29 -0.04
C VAL A 11 0.73 24.41 -0.98
N MET A 12 1.08 24.95 -2.15
CA MET A 12 2.02 24.31 -3.07
C MET A 12 3.30 24.02 -2.27
N THR A 13 3.52 22.76 -1.93
CA THR A 13 4.72 22.35 -1.22
C THR A 13 5.78 21.99 -2.25
N LYS A 14 6.81 22.82 -2.32
CA LYS A 14 8.01 22.53 -3.10
C LYS A 14 9.05 21.91 -2.18
N LEU A 15 9.57 20.77 -2.56
CA LEU A 15 10.56 20.02 -1.80
C LEU A 15 11.73 19.69 -2.70
N PHE A 16 12.96 19.86 -2.17
CA PHE A 16 14.18 19.47 -2.84
C PHE A 16 14.91 18.40 -2.05
N VAL A 17 15.37 17.36 -2.74
CA VAL A 17 16.10 16.26 -2.15
C VAL A 17 17.39 16.03 -2.94
N HIS A 18 18.53 16.10 -2.26
CA HIS A 18 19.81 15.69 -2.81
C HIS A 18 20.09 14.24 -2.46
N ALA A 19 20.18 13.39 -3.49
CA ALA A 19 20.50 11.97 -3.37
C ALA A 19 21.95 11.73 -3.81
N LYS A 20 22.81 11.26 -2.90
CA LYS A 20 24.17 10.84 -3.27
C LYS A 20 24.17 9.66 -4.24
N LEU A 21 23.16 8.80 -4.14
CA LEU A 21 22.92 7.66 -5.03
C LEU A 21 21.43 7.60 -5.36
N LEU A 22 21.09 7.58 -6.64
CA LEU A 22 19.75 7.38 -7.15
C LEU A 22 19.69 6.10 -7.98
N ILE A 23 18.81 5.19 -7.58
CA ILE A 23 18.39 4.02 -8.35
C ILE A 23 16.98 4.30 -8.84
N ASP A 24 16.82 4.80 -10.07
CA ASP A 24 15.55 5.28 -10.59
C ASP A 24 14.61 4.16 -11.12
N GLY A 25 15.07 2.92 -11.14
CA GLY A 25 14.31 1.77 -11.63
C GLY A 25 14.16 1.72 -13.17
N ILE A 26 14.76 2.66 -13.91
CA ILE A 26 14.66 2.78 -15.36
C ILE A 26 16.05 2.65 -16.01
N SER A 27 17.04 3.36 -15.46
CA SER A 27 18.40 3.38 -15.95
C SER A 27 19.14 2.07 -15.66
N ALA A 28 20.00 1.62 -16.58
CA ALA A 28 20.81 0.42 -16.38
C ALA A 28 21.86 0.58 -15.27
N THR A 29 22.26 1.81 -14.97
CA THR A 29 23.25 2.14 -13.94
C THR A 29 22.68 3.18 -12.97
N PRO A 30 23.06 3.10 -11.69
CA PRO A 30 22.72 4.14 -10.73
C PRO A 30 23.30 5.49 -11.15
N LYS A 31 22.62 6.57 -10.74
CA LYS A 31 23.08 7.96 -10.89
C LYS A 31 23.62 8.46 -9.56
N PHE A 32 24.61 9.31 -9.60
CA PHE A 32 25.24 9.89 -8.42
C PHE A 32 24.94 11.38 -8.34
N ASP A 33 24.90 11.90 -7.12
CA ASP A 33 24.74 13.33 -6.83
C ASP A 33 23.60 13.96 -7.65
N GLN A 34 22.38 13.54 -7.37
CA GLN A 34 21.18 14.00 -8.08
C GLN A 34 20.33 14.91 -7.20
N LEU A 35 19.90 16.03 -7.74
CA LEU A 35 18.89 16.92 -7.17
C LEU A 35 17.51 16.54 -7.71
N ILE A 36 16.59 16.22 -6.81
CA ILE A 36 15.23 15.84 -7.12
C ILE A 36 14.30 16.95 -6.64
N SER A 37 13.55 17.58 -7.54
CA SER A 37 12.53 18.55 -7.20
C SER A 37 11.14 17.90 -7.21
N ILE A 38 10.37 18.15 -6.15
CA ILE A 38 9.03 17.62 -5.96
C ILE A 38 8.07 18.79 -5.74
N GLU A 39 6.97 18.81 -6.46
CA GLU A 39 5.88 19.77 -6.29
C GLU A 39 4.55 19.01 -6.26
N ASP A 40 3.74 19.29 -5.26
CA ASP A 40 2.37 18.71 -5.12
C ASP A 40 2.36 17.19 -5.33
N ASP A 41 3.15 16.46 -4.59
CA ASP A 41 3.24 14.98 -4.63
C ASP A 41 3.80 14.40 -5.94
N LYS A 42 4.43 15.23 -6.80
CA LYS A 42 5.00 14.78 -8.07
C LYS A 42 6.46 15.18 -8.22
N ILE A 43 7.27 14.24 -8.66
CA ILE A 43 8.64 14.53 -9.10
C ILE A 43 8.54 15.37 -10.38
N LYS A 44 9.10 16.58 -10.34
CA LYS A 44 9.12 17.53 -11.46
C LYS A 44 10.39 17.41 -12.28
N ALA A 45 11.54 17.28 -11.60
CA ALA A 45 12.83 17.12 -12.27
C ALA A 45 13.76 16.23 -11.45
N ILE A 46 14.67 15.59 -12.14
CA ILE A 46 15.84 14.90 -11.61
C ILE A 46 17.01 15.38 -12.45
N GLU A 47 17.97 16.03 -11.84
CA GLU A 47 19.10 16.67 -12.50
C GLU A 47 20.39 16.53 -11.68
N ASP A 48 21.53 16.79 -12.27
CA ASP A 48 22.79 16.77 -11.55
C ASP A 48 22.78 17.82 -10.43
N TYR A 49 23.29 17.44 -9.25
CA TYR A 49 23.27 18.32 -8.08
C TYR A 49 24.03 19.62 -8.35
N HIS A 50 23.43 20.72 -7.97
CA HIS A 50 24.02 22.05 -7.89
C HIS A 50 23.46 22.78 -6.66
N GLU A 51 24.22 23.73 -6.12
CA GLU A 51 23.74 24.53 -5.00
C GLU A 51 22.52 25.37 -5.39
N ILE A 52 21.50 25.33 -4.53
CA ILE A 52 20.30 26.15 -4.62
C ILE A 52 20.10 26.92 -3.31
N GLN A 53 19.25 27.96 -3.32
CA GLN A 53 18.99 28.78 -2.13
C GLN A 53 17.92 28.20 -1.21
N GLU A 54 17.20 27.21 -1.68
CA GLU A 54 16.13 26.54 -0.94
C GLU A 54 16.70 25.48 0.01
N ASP A 55 15.91 25.11 1.02
CA ASP A 55 16.24 24.01 1.92
C ASP A 55 16.24 22.67 1.17
N VAL A 56 17.35 21.93 1.30
CA VAL A 56 17.56 20.64 0.64
C VAL A 56 17.63 19.54 1.69
N ILE A 57 16.86 18.49 1.49
CA ILE A 57 16.95 17.26 2.30
C ILE A 57 18.08 16.40 1.74
N GLU A 58 19.11 16.18 2.56
CA GLU A 58 20.24 15.31 2.21
C GLU A 58 19.93 13.85 2.52
N VAL A 59 20.09 12.97 1.52
CA VAL A 59 19.91 11.54 1.69
C VAL A 59 21.03 10.75 1.01
N ASN A 60 21.35 9.58 1.56
CA ASN A 60 22.39 8.74 0.97
C ASN A 60 21.91 8.04 -0.29
N THR A 61 20.72 7.45 -0.25
CA THR A 61 20.20 6.66 -1.36
C THR A 61 18.70 6.88 -1.52
N ILE A 62 18.26 7.04 -2.77
CA ILE A 62 16.84 7.04 -3.15
C ILE A 62 16.59 5.87 -4.12
N THR A 63 15.50 5.19 -3.88
CA THR A 63 14.94 4.16 -4.77
C THR A 63 13.45 4.42 -4.96
N PRO A 64 12.80 3.87 -6.00
CA PRO A 64 11.36 3.75 -6.02
C PRO A 64 10.86 3.00 -4.81
N GLY A 65 9.64 3.28 -4.37
CA GLY A 65 9.00 2.51 -3.30
C GLY A 65 8.89 1.04 -3.67
N PHE A 66 9.08 0.16 -2.69
CA PHE A 66 9.03 -1.29 -2.92
C PHE A 66 7.59 -1.79 -3.04
N PHE A 67 7.43 -2.89 -3.79
CA PHE A 67 6.17 -3.60 -3.99
C PHE A 67 6.22 -4.94 -3.25
N ASN A 68 5.21 -5.20 -2.42
CA ASN A 68 5.01 -6.53 -1.84
C ASN A 68 3.73 -7.14 -2.42
N CYS A 69 3.89 -8.13 -3.28
CA CYS A 69 2.80 -8.70 -4.05
C CYS A 69 2.08 -9.88 -3.36
N HIS A 70 2.40 -10.18 -2.09
CA HIS A 70 1.72 -11.24 -1.34
C HIS A 70 1.72 -10.91 0.15
N VAL A 71 0.61 -10.35 0.64
CA VAL A 71 0.47 -9.98 2.04
C VAL A 71 -0.87 -10.39 2.62
N HIS A 72 -0.88 -10.59 3.95
CA HIS A 72 -2.06 -10.68 4.79
C HIS A 72 -1.94 -9.62 5.89
N ILE A 73 -2.96 -8.80 6.08
CA ILE A 73 -2.87 -7.61 6.94
C ILE A 73 -3.68 -7.70 8.23
N LEU A 74 -4.58 -8.68 8.35
CA LEU A 74 -5.53 -8.75 9.47
C LEU A 74 -4.98 -9.42 10.74
N TYR A 75 -3.84 -10.09 10.65
CA TYR A 75 -3.29 -10.90 11.73
C TYR A 75 -1.83 -10.56 12.01
N PRO A 76 -1.39 -10.68 13.29
CA PRO A 76 0.03 -10.48 13.61
C PRO A 76 0.90 -11.57 12.97
N VAL A 77 2.15 -11.23 12.69
CA VAL A 77 3.13 -12.19 12.18
C VAL A 77 3.32 -13.32 13.19
N GLY A 78 3.23 -14.57 12.72
CA GLY A 78 3.44 -15.76 13.56
C GLY A 78 2.30 -16.01 14.55
N PHE A 79 1.09 -15.54 14.26
CA PHE A 79 -0.07 -15.78 15.11
C PHE A 79 -0.39 -17.28 15.22
N ASP A 80 -0.92 -17.67 16.38
CA ASP A 80 -1.50 -19.03 16.57
C ASP A 80 -2.83 -19.11 15.82
N SER A 81 -2.92 -20.01 14.85
CA SER A 81 -4.14 -20.22 14.06
C SER A 81 -5.37 -20.68 14.87
N LYS A 82 -5.15 -21.11 16.13
CA LYS A 82 -6.22 -21.44 17.06
C LYS A 82 -6.78 -20.24 17.80
N LYS A 83 -6.07 -19.11 17.78
CA LYS A 83 -6.52 -17.88 18.41
C LYS A 83 -7.53 -17.18 17.52
N GLU A 84 -8.73 -16.97 18.05
CA GLU A 84 -9.72 -16.10 17.42
C GLU A 84 -9.41 -14.64 17.72
N PHE A 85 -9.51 -13.79 16.70
CA PHE A 85 -9.35 -12.36 16.81
C PHE A 85 -10.69 -11.67 16.54
N SER A 86 -11.05 -10.75 17.41
CA SER A 86 -12.21 -9.89 17.16
C SER A 86 -11.97 -8.99 15.93
N LEU A 87 -13.05 -8.52 15.32
CA LEU A 87 -12.95 -7.57 14.19
C LEU A 87 -12.12 -6.32 14.56
N ILE A 88 -12.30 -5.83 15.79
CA ILE A 88 -11.56 -4.65 16.27
C ILE A 88 -10.05 -4.91 16.29
N GLU A 89 -9.62 -6.08 16.83
CA GLU A 89 -8.21 -6.46 16.83
C GLU A 89 -7.65 -6.55 15.40
N LYS A 90 -8.41 -7.20 14.48
CA LYS A 90 -8.02 -7.32 13.07
C LYS A 90 -7.82 -5.97 12.40
N ILE A 91 -8.70 -5.00 12.63
CA ILE A 91 -8.58 -3.65 12.08
C ILE A 91 -7.36 -2.92 12.65
N PHE A 92 -7.09 -3.02 13.95
CA PHE A 92 -5.88 -2.42 14.51
C PHE A 92 -4.59 -3.07 13.99
N TYR A 93 -4.57 -4.39 13.76
CA TYR A 93 -3.44 -5.04 13.10
C TYR A 93 -3.27 -4.56 11.67
N ALA A 94 -4.37 -4.44 10.91
CA ALA A 94 -4.30 -3.92 9.56
C ALA A 94 -3.73 -2.49 9.50
N GLN A 95 -4.18 -1.60 10.38
CA GLN A 95 -3.66 -0.24 10.48
C GLN A 95 -2.16 -0.23 10.82
N LYS A 96 -1.76 -1.05 11.80
CA LYS A 96 -0.36 -1.19 12.18
C LYS A 96 0.49 -1.68 11.02
N HIS A 97 0.05 -2.74 10.32
CA HIS A 97 0.80 -3.31 9.19
C HIS A 97 0.89 -2.32 8.02
N CYS A 98 -0.16 -1.58 7.72
CA CYS A 98 -0.12 -0.53 6.71
C CYS A 98 0.94 0.53 7.02
N LYS A 99 1.05 0.94 8.28
CA LYS A 99 2.10 1.85 8.75
C LYS A 99 3.49 1.21 8.66
N ASP A 100 3.65 -0.03 9.16
CA ASP A 100 4.92 -0.76 9.13
C ASP A 100 5.45 -0.92 7.68
N TYR A 101 4.55 -1.19 6.71
CA TYR A 101 4.92 -1.25 5.29
C TYR A 101 5.50 0.08 4.79
N LEU A 102 4.82 1.19 5.05
CA LEU A 102 5.33 2.52 4.64
C LEU A 102 6.66 2.84 5.30
N GLU A 103 6.81 2.57 6.61
CA GLU A 103 8.05 2.81 7.35
C GLU A 103 9.22 1.93 6.84
N SER A 104 8.92 0.76 6.26
CA SER A 104 9.91 -0.11 5.61
C SER A 104 10.16 0.21 4.14
N GLY A 105 9.55 1.28 3.60
CA GLY A 105 9.69 1.69 2.20
C GLY A 105 8.79 0.92 1.22
N VAL A 106 7.87 0.09 1.69
CA VAL A 106 6.89 -0.60 0.84
C VAL A 106 5.70 0.33 0.59
N THR A 107 5.59 0.84 -0.63
CA THR A 107 4.55 1.81 -1.02
C THR A 107 3.37 1.17 -1.75
N PHE A 108 3.48 -0.10 -2.10
CA PHE A 108 2.46 -0.87 -2.79
C PHE A 108 2.38 -2.30 -2.23
N ILE A 109 1.16 -2.76 -1.94
CA ILE A 109 0.90 -4.13 -1.50
C ILE A 109 -0.21 -4.78 -2.32
N ARG A 110 -0.11 -6.10 -2.51
CA ARG A 110 -1.23 -6.92 -2.97
C ARG A 110 -1.69 -7.82 -1.83
N VAL A 111 -2.87 -7.53 -1.30
CA VAL A 111 -3.53 -8.38 -0.31
C VAL A 111 -4.18 -9.55 -1.03
N VAL A 112 -3.83 -10.77 -0.67
CA VAL A 112 -4.22 -11.98 -1.39
C VAL A 112 -5.43 -12.68 -0.80
N GLY A 113 -6.16 -11.97 0.03
CA GLY A 113 -7.46 -12.37 0.54
C GLY A 113 -7.68 -11.94 1.98
N THR A 114 -8.93 -11.62 2.26
CA THR A 114 -9.46 -11.37 3.60
C THR A 114 -10.87 -11.93 3.72
N GLU A 115 -11.29 -12.21 4.93
CA GLU A 115 -12.70 -12.46 5.21
C GLU A 115 -13.52 -11.18 4.96
N GLU A 116 -14.79 -11.33 4.63
CA GLU A 116 -15.78 -10.25 4.50
C GLU A 116 -15.31 -9.03 3.67
N ASN A 117 -14.31 -9.21 2.78
CA ASN A 117 -13.73 -8.15 1.93
C ASN A 117 -13.20 -6.96 2.76
N TYR A 118 -12.62 -7.20 3.93
CA TYR A 118 -12.07 -6.13 4.77
C TYR A 118 -10.91 -5.39 4.12
N ASP A 119 -10.16 -6.04 3.23
CA ASP A 119 -9.11 -5.40 2.43
C ASP A 119 -9.65 -4.25 1.57
N LEU A 120 -10.84 -4.38 0.99
CA LEU A 120 -11.48 -3.32 0.21
C LEU A 120 -11.87 -2.14 1.10
N GLN A 121 -12.39 -2.39 2.31
CA GLN A 121 -12.78 -1.35 3.26
C GLN A 121 -11.54 -0.60 3.78
N ILE A 122 -10.44 -1.32 4.06
CA ILE A 122 -9.17 -0.73 4.47
C ILE A 122 -8.59 0.11 3.35
N LYS A 123 -8.61 -0.38 2.10
CA LYS A 123 -8.20 0.39 0.92
C LYS A 123 -9.00 1.69 0.80
N GLU A 124 -10.32 1.63 0.97
CA GLU A 124 -11.18 2.82 0.93
C GLU A 124 -10.82 3.80 2.05
N ALA A 125 -10.56 3.31 3.26
CA ALA A 125 -10.12 4.14 4.37
C ALA A 125 -8.78 4.86 4.09
N ILE A 126 -7.82 4.18 3.41
CA ILE A 126 -6.57 4.79 2.96
C ILE A 126 -6.84 5.85 1.88
N GLN A 127 -7.67 5.56 0.89
CA GLN A 127 -8.01 6.48 -0.20
C GLN A 127 -8.73 7.75 0.27
N ASN A 128 -9.47 7.63 1.38
CA ASN A 128 -10.19 8.74 2.02
C ASN A 128 -9.38 9.44 3.13
N ASP A 129 -8.06 9.19 3.23
CA ASP A 129 -7.16 9.76 4.25
C ASP A 129 -7.61 9.50 5.70
N VAL A 130 -8.40 8.45 5.96
CA VAL A 130 -8.82 8.04 7.32
C VAL A 130 -7.67 7.36 8.05
N ILE A 131 -6.90 6.54 7.34
CA ILE A 131 -5.67 5.91 7.83
C ILE A 131 -4.56 6.05 6.81
N GLN A 132 -3.31 6.02 7.26
CA GLN A 132 -2.14 5.97 6.38
C GLN A 132 -1.85 4.54 5.97
N GLY A 133 -1.49 4.35 4.70
CA GLY A 133 -1.12 3.04 4.19
C GLY A 133 -0.61 3.08 2.74
N PRO A 134 0.00 1.98 2.27
CA PRO A 134 0.46 1.86 0.90
C PRO A 134 -0.72 1.76 -0.09
N HIS A 135 -0.44 1.96 -1.36
CA HIS A 135 -1.42 1.59 -2.40
C HIS A 135 -1.73 0.10 -2.32
N MET A 136 -3.00 -0.26 -2.51
CA MET A 136 -3.46 -1.63 -2.35
C MET A 136 -4.14 -2.19 -3.60
N TYR A 137 -3.73 -3.40 -3.99
CA TYR A 137 -4.57 -4.30 -4.78
C TYR A 137 -5.15 -5.34 -3.83
N CYS A 138 -6.45 -5.55 -3.95
CA CYS A 138 -7.24 -6.36 -3.04
C CYS A 138 -7.86 -7.53 -3.79
N ALA A 139 -7.78 -8.72 -3.22
CA ALA A 139 -8.40 -9.92 -3.77
C ALA A 139 -9.85 -10.12 -3.29
N GLY A 140 -10.26 -9.45 -2.19
CA GLY A 140 -11.49 -9.76 -1.51
C GLY A 140 -11.40 -11.10 -0.77
N LYS A 141 -12.41 -11.98 -0.89
CA LYS A 141 -12.37 -13.31 -0.29
C LYS A 141 -11.47 -14.27 -1.09
N VAL A 142 -10.74 -15.12 -0.39
CA VAL A 142 -9.99 -16.22 -1.01
C VAL A 142 -10.97 -17.14 -1.75
N ILE A 143 -10.57 -17.67 -2.91
CA ILE A 143 -11.29 -18.74 -3.59
C ILE A 143 -10.48 -20.02 -3.44
N CYS A 144 -11.05 -21.07 -2.89
CA CYS A 144 -10.39 -22.35 -2.69
C CYS A 144 -11.31 -23.52 -3.05
N MET A 145 -10.73 -24.71 -3.19
CA MET A 145 -11.52 -25.93 -3.28
C MET A 145 -12.17 -26.25 -1.93
N THR A 146 -13.23 -27.07 -1.91
CA THR A 146 -13.87 -27.53 -0.67
C THR A 146 -12.85 -28.10 0.31
N GLY A 147 -12.80 -27.54 1.54
CA GLY A 147 -11.82 -27.90 2.58
C GLY A 147 -10.38 -27.50 2.26
N GLY A 148 -10.14 -26.68 1.22
CA GLY A 148 -8.80 -26.21 0.83
C GLY A 148 -8.27 -25.11 1.74
N HIS A 149 -7.05 -24.66 1.46
CA HIS A 149 -6.40 -23.57 2.23
C HIS A 149 -7.24 -22.29 2.20
N GLY A 150 -7.53 -21.72 3.38
CA GLY A 150 -8.32 -20.49 3.52
C GLY A 150 -9.84 -20.69 3.44
N TRP A 151 -10.32 -21.93 3.51
CA TRP A 151 -11.76 -22.24 3.40
C TRP A 151 -12.62 -21.54 4.46
N GLN A 152 -12.07 -21.30 5.68
CA GLN A 152 -12.79 -20.65 6.77
C GLN A 152 -13.17 -19.19 6.47
N GLU A 153 -12.40 -18.52 5.63
CA GLU A 153 -12.55 -17.09 5.33
C GLU A 153 -12.89 -16.86 3.85
N GLY A 154 -12.85 -17.91 3.06
CA GLY A 154 -12.96 -17.88 1.61
C GLY A 154 -14.31 -18.29 1.04
N ILE A 155 -14.31 -18.43 -0.26
CA ILE A 155 -15.40 -19.00 -1.06
C ILE A 155 -14.95 -20.39 -1.52
N GLU A 156 -15.61 -21.43 -1.03
CA GLU A 156 -15.35 -22.78 -1.54
C GLU A 156 -16.01 -22.95 -2.92
N ALA A 157 -15.22 -23.40 -3.88
CA ALA A 157 -15.67 -23.57 -5.26
C ALA A 157 -14.97 -24.76 -5.92
N ASP A 158 -15.76 -25.72 -6.38
CA ASP A 158 -15.28 -26.90 -7.08
C ASP A 158 -15.78 -26.92 -8.52
N GLY A 159 -14.96 -27.46 -9.39
CA GLY A 159 -15.22 -27.55 -10.82
C GLY A 159 -15.28 -26.20 -11.52
N LYS A 160 -15.41 -26.27 -12.85
CA LYS A 160 -15.35 -25.07 -13.70
C LYS A 160 -16.44 -24.04 -13.38
N ASP A 161 -17.67 -24.50 -13.24
CA ASP A 161 -18.81 -23.60 -13.03
C ASP A 161 -18.80 -22.98 -11.62
N GLY A 162 -18.37 -23.74 -10.62
CA GLY A 162 -18.15 -23.24 -9.25
C GLY A 162 -17.11 -22.14 -9.21
N CYS A 163 -15.94 -22.38 -9.82
CA CYS A 163 -14.88 -21.38 -9.90
C CYS A 163 -15.32 -20.11 -10.68
N LEU A 164 -16.00 -20.26 -11.82
CA LEU A 164 -16.54 -19.11 -12.57
C LEU A 164 -17.54 -18.30 -11.74
N LYS A 165 -18.42 -18.96 -10.99
CA LYS A 165 -19.38 -18.30 -10.10
C LYS A 165 -18.64 -17.54 -8.99
N ALA A 166 -17.66 -18.16 -8.35
CA ALA A 166 -16.87 -17.52 -7.29
C ALA A 166 -16.15 -16.26 -7.78
N VAL A 167 -15.45 -16.33 -8.93
CA VAL A 167 -14.79 -15.18 -9.55
C VAL A 167 -15.77 -14.06 -9.85
N ARG A 168 -16.92 -14.38 -10.49
CA ARG A 168 -17.95 -13.37 -10.78
C ARG A 168 -18.53 -12.73 -9.52
N THR A 169 -18.60 -13.47 -8.41
CA THR A 169 -19.05 -12.94 -7.13
C THR A 169 -18.08 -11.90 -6.59
N GLN A 170 -16.76 -12.11 -6.78
CA GLN A 170 -15.73 -11.16 -6.35
C GLN A 170 -15.64 -9.90 -7.22
N LEU A 171 -16.17 -9.93 -8.44
CA LEU A 171 -16.16 -8.79 -9.37
C LEU A 171 -17.38 -7.85 -9.20
N LYS A 172 -18.30 -8.13 -8.29
CA LYS A 172 -19.45 -7.26 -7.98
C LYS A 172 -19.08 -6.17 -7.01
#